data_f23ce3d868f282b4dbdd6264a946fb8c
#
_entry.id   f23ce3d868f282b4dbdd6264a946fb8c
#
_cell.length_a   1.000
_cell.length_b   1.000
_cell.length_c   1.000
_cell.angle_alpha   90.00
_cell.angle_beta   90.00
_cell.angle_gamma   90.00
#
_symmetry.space_group_name_H-M   'P 1'
#
loop_
_entity.id
_entity.type
_entity.pdbx_description
1 polymer ?
#
loop_
_entity_poly.entity_id
_entity_poly.type
_entity_poly.pdbx_seq_one_letter_code
_entity_poly.pdbx_strand_id
1 'polypeptide(L)'
;MCIRDRYVRQPLVANQVQFSIPVSNLVANGMEVNMETPGSVDHDGSLLDYCRLHDITLQAWSPFQMPSWKGCFLGSDEYPELNQKIRVLAEKYGVSDTTIAAAWILRHPANMQLVTGTASEKRLKEIIAACNITLTREEWYELYLAAGHPLP
;
A
#
# COMPACT_ATOMS: atom_id res chain seq x y z
N MET A 1 -8.82 16.57 6.52
CA MET A 1 -8.29 17.13 5.28
C MET A 1 -9.14 18.27 4.71
N CYS A 2 -10.40 18.06 4.41
CA CYS A 2 -11.31 19.07 3.82
C CYS A 2 -11.39 20.41 4.60
N ILE A 3 -11.25 20.40 5.95
CA ILE A 3 -11.23 21.61 6.75
C ILE A 3 -9.99 22.45 6.45
N ARG A 4 -8.83 21.79 6.38
CA ARG A 4 -7.56 22.46 6.14
C ARG A 4 -7.51 23.07 4.73
N ASP A 5 -8.02 22.35 3.74
CA ASP A 5 -8.08 22.79 2.35
C ASP A 5 -8.97 24.03 2.16
N ARG A 6 -10.01 24.18 2.98
CA ARG A 6 -10.87 25.39 2.97
C ARG A 6 -10.22 26.64 3.52
N TYR A 7 -9.25 26.50 4.42
CA TYR A 7 -8.69 27.64 5.17
C TYR A 7 -7.23 27.95 4.81
N VAL A 8 -6.58 27.08 4.06
CA VAL A 8 -5.19 27.25 3.61
C VAL A 8 -5.22 27.73 2.15
N ARG A 9 -4.55 28.85 1.87
CA ARG A 9 -4.50 29.42 0.51
C ARG A 9 -3.56 28.65 -0.44
N GLN A 10 -2.57 27.97 0.13
CA GLN A 10 -1.62 27.15 -0.63
C GLN A 10 -2.28 25.80 -0.95
N PRO A 11 -2.13 25.30 -2.18
CA PRO A 11 -2.65 24.00 -2.55
C PRO A 11 -1.97 22.89 -1.72
N LEU A 12 -2.75 21.92 -1.28
CA LEU A 12 -2.21 20.69 -0.69
C LEU A 12 -1.67 19.83 -1.82
N VAL A 13 -0.38 19.56 -1.81
CA VAL A 13 0.29 18.79 -2.89
C VAL A 13 0.52 17.33 -2.51
N ALA A 14 0.58 17.01 -1.21
CA ALA A 14 0.79 15.64 -0.73
C ALA A 14 0.09 15.40 0.61
N ASN A 15 -0.30 14.14 0.84
CA ASN A 15 -0.80 13.65 2.11
C ASN A 15 -0.14 12.32 2.45
N GLN A 16 0.37 12.19 3.67
CA GLN A 16 0.99 10.96 4.15
C GLN A 16 -0.04 10.09 4.87
N VAL A 17 -0.12 8.83 4.44
CA VAL A 17 -1.05 7.82 4.97
C VAL A 17 -0.29 6.53 5.30
N GLN A 18 -0.77 5.78 6.29
CA GLN A 18 -0.26 4.42 6.49
C GLN A 18 -0.79 3.53 5.38
N PHE A 19 0.10 2.89 4.65
CA PHE A 19 -0.31 1.97 3.60
C PHE A 19 0.77 0.90 3.38
N SER A 20 0.35 -0.35 3.52
CA SER A 20 1.15 -1.54 3.23
C SER A 20 0.20 -2.65 2.81
N ILE A 21 0.71 -3.79 2.35
CA ILE A 21 -0.16 -4.90 1.95
C ILE A 21 -1.09 -5.33 3.09
N PRO A 22 -0.61 -5.57 4.34
CA PRO A 22 -1.51 -5.90 5.44
C PRO A 22 -2.31 -4.71 6.01
N VAL A 23 -1.95 -3.47 5.68
CA VAL A 23 -2.64 -2.26 6.15
C VAL A 23 -3.18 -1.52 4.94
N SER A 24 -4.28 -2.01 4.37
CA SER A 24 -4.84 -1.53 3.11
C SER A 24 -6.24 -0.92 3.23
N ASN A 25 -6.66 -0.51 4.43
CA ASN A 25 -7.98 0.09 4.68
C ASN A 25 -8.29 1.27 3.74
N LEU A 26 -7.25 1.99 3.31
CA LEU A 26 -7.39 3.10 2.37
C LEU A 26 -8.06 2.72 1.04
N VAL A 27 -7.93 1.47 0.62
CA VAL A 27 -8.51 0.95 -0.63
C VAL A 27 -9.65 -0.05 -0.39
N ALA A 28 -9.77 -0.59 0.83
CA ALA A 28 -10.76 -1.62 1.16
C ALA A 28 -12.22 -1.13 0.99
N ASN A 29 -12.52 0.10 1.39
CA ASN A 29 -13.86 0.68 1.26
C ASN A 29 -14.42 0.62 -0.17
N GLY A 30 -13.56 0.84 -1.17
CA GLY A 30 -13.97 0.78 -2.57
C GLY A 30 -14.20 -0.65 -3.09
N MET A 31 -13.75 -1.68 -2.37
CA MET A 31 -13.87 -3.08 -2.77
C MET A 31 -15.04 -3.79 -2.09
N GLU A 32 -15.39 -3.38 -0.87
CA GLU A 32 -16.40 -4.04 -0.04
C GLU A 32 -17.73 -3.26 0.00
N VAL A 33 -18.09 -2.64 -1.12
CA VAL A 33 -19.33 -1.87 -1.25
C VAL A 33 -20.55 -2.80 -1.14
N ASN A 34 -21.53 -2.42 -0.30
CA ASN A 34 -22.76 -3.17 -0.02
C ASN A 34 -22.52 -4.57 0.60
N MET A 35 -21.44 -4.79 1.30
CA MET A 35 -21.13 -6.00 2.05
C MET A 35 -21.28 -5.75 3.56
N GLU A 36 -21.64 -6.78 4.33
CA GLU A 36 -21.66 -6.75 5.80
C GLU A 36 -20.33 -7.28 6.36
N THR A 37 -19.21 -6.65 5.98
CA THR A 37 -17.86 -7.02 6.44
C THR A 37 -17.22 -5.87 7.23
N PRO A 38 -16.21 -6.13 8.07
CA PRO A 38 -15.51 -5.05 8.76
C PRO A 38 -14.90 -3.99 7.84
N GLY A 39 -14.51 -4.36 6.62
CA GLY A 39 -13.93 -3.46 5.63
C GLY A 39 -14.95 -2.59 4.90
N SER A 40 -16.26 -2.92 5.00
CA SER A 40 -17.34 -2.11 4.41
C SER A 40 -17.67 -0.85 5.22
N VAL A 41 -17.12 -0.74 6.44
CA VAL A 41 -17.24 0.48 7.24
C VAL A 41 -16.25 1.52 6.72
N ASP A 42 -16.72 2.75 6.53
CA ASP A 42 -15.85 3.86 6.11
C ASP A 42 -14.77 4.15 7.16
N HIS A 43 -13.54 3.70 6.90
CA HIS A 43 -12.39 3.88 7.76
C HIS A 43 -11.46 5.00 7.30
N ASP A 44 -11.59 5.47 6.05
CA ASP A 44 -10.68 6.44 5.45
C ASP A 44 -11.31 7.82 5.22
N GLY A 45 -12.60 7.99 5.46
CA GLY A 45 -13.33 9.24 5.25
C GLY A 45 -13.27 9.71 3.80
N SER A 46 -13.27 8.79 2.85
CA SER A 46 -13.14 9.04 1.40
C SER A 46 -11.83 9.78 1.04
N LEU A 47 -10.78 9.56 1.83
CA LEU A 47 -9.49 10.22 1.68
C LEU A 47 -8.83 9.92 0.33
N LEU A 48 -8.88 8.66 -0.11
CA LEU A 48 -8.32 8.22 -1.38
C LEU A 48 -8.96 8.99 -2.54
N ASP A 49 -10.28 9.02 -2.58
CA ASP A 49 -11.04 9.67 -3.65
C ASP A 49 -10.86 11.19 -3.63
N TYR A 50 -10.86 11.78 -2.43
CA TYR A 50 -10.58 13.20 -2.26
C TYR A 50 -9.18 13.58 -2.79
N CYS A 51 -8.14 12.83 -2.44
CA CYS A 51 -6.79 13.09 -2.90
C CYS A 51 -6.66 12.96 -4.42
N ARG A 52 -7.30 11.94 -5.01
CA ARG A 52 -7.31 11.75 -6.47
C ARG A 52 -8.05 12.88 -7.20
N LEU A 53 -9.19 13.33 -6.66
CA LEU A 53 -9.99 14.40 -7.23
C LEU A 53 -9.25 15.75 -7.24
N HIS A 54 -8.39 15.98 -6.25
CA HIS A 54 -7.69 17.26 -6.06
C HIS A 54 -6.20 17.19 -6.43
N ASP A 55 -5.75 16.15 -7.13
CA ASP A 55 -4.35 15.93 -7.52
C ASP A 55 -3.36 16.00 -6.34
N ILE A 56 -3.80 15.52 -5.16
CA ILE A 56 -2.96 15.43 -3.97
C ILE A 56 -2.25 14.09 -3.96
N THR A 57 -0.93 14.08 -3.97
CA THR A 57 -0.13 12.86 -3.95
C THR A 57 -0.24 12.16 -2.59
N LEU A 58 -0.67 10.90 -2.60
CA LEU A 58 -0.63 10.04 -1.41
C LEU A 58 0.78 9.51 -1.18
N GLN A 59 1.30 9.69 0.01
CA GLN A 59 2.62 9.21 0.43
C GLN A 59 2.45 8.10 1.48
N ALA A 60 2.70 6.85 1.08
CA ALA A 60 2.60 5.67 1.94
C ALA A 60 3.77 5.64 2.93
N TRP A 61 3.51 5.91 4.20
CA TRP A 61 4.49 5.73 5.27
C TRP A 61 4.37 4.33 5.88
N SER A 62 5.45 3.84 6.48
CA SER A 62 5.55 2.47 7.01
C SER A 62 5.14 1.37 6.01
N PRO A 63 5.66 1.39 4.77
CA PRO A 63 5.18 0.53 3.68
C PRO A 63 5.40 -0.98 3.89
N PHE A 64 6.18 -1.36 4.91
CA PHE A 64 6.47 -2.75 5.23
C PHE A 64 6.00 -3.14 6.64
N GLN A 65 5.21 -2.29 7.29
CA GLN A 65 4.79 -2.48 8.68
C GLN A 65 3.49 -3.29 8.77
N MET A 66 3.41 -4.12 9.81
CA MET A 66 2.18 -4.79 10.23
C MET A 66 1.25 -3.83 10.99
N PRO A 67 -0.06 -4.14 11.10
CA PRO A 67 -0.98 -3.41 11.96
C PRO A 67 -0.45 -3.32 13.41
N SER A 68 -0.84 -2.26 14.11
CA SER A 68 -0.52 -2.09 15.55
C SER A 68 0.97 -2.09 15.89
N TRP A 69 1.83 -1.69 14.94
CA TRP A 69 3.29 -1.54 15.14
C TRP A 69 4.03 -2.83 15.52
N LYS A 70 3.49 -3.99 15.18
CA LYS A 70 4.07 -5.31 15.49
C LYS A 70 5.38 -5.62 14.75
N GLY A 71 5.85 -4.74 13.90
CA GLY A 71 7.08 -4.91 13.13
C GLY A 71 6.85 -5.08 11.63
N CYS A 72 7.86 -5.60 10.92
CA CYS A 72 7.82 -5.81 9.49
C CYS A 72 7.08 -7.10 9.14
N PHE A 73 6.17 -7.06 8.15
CA PHE A 73 5.46 -8.27 7.70
C PHE A 73 6.33 -9.18 6.82
N LEU A 74 7.36 -8.63 6.16
CA LEU A 74 8.27 -9.42 5.34
C LEU A 74 9.04 -10.42 6.19
N GLY A 75 8.86 -11.70 5.90
CA GLY A 75 9.46 -12.80 6.66
C GLY A 75 8.81 -13.10 8.00
N SER A 76 7.70 -12.47 8.35
CA SER A 76 6.96 -12.74 9.59
C SER A 76 6.08 -14.00 9.46
N ASP A 77 6.05 -14.79 10.53
CA ASP A 77 5.17 -15.97 10.64
C ASP A 77 3.69 -15.60 10.79
N GLU A 78 3.36 -14.33 11.07
CA GLU A 78 1.97 -13.86 11.10
C GLU A 78 1.34 -13.78 9.69
N TYR A 79 2.16 -13.73 8.63
CA TYR A 79 1.72 -13.64 7.23
C TYR A 79 2.40 -14.69 6.34
N PRO A 80 2.27 -16.00 6.63
CA PRO A 80 3.02 -17.04 5.91
C PRO A 80 2.61 -17.13 4.44
N GLU A 81 1.31 -17.04 4.16
CA GLU A 81 0.78 -17.11 2.79
C GLU A 81 1.21 -15.91 1.96
N LEU A 82 1.10 -14.69 2.51
CA LEU A 82 1.58 -13.47 1.87
C LEU A 82 3.07 -13.55 1.55
N ASN A 83 3.88 -13.97 2.51
CA ASN A 83 5.33 -14.09 2.31
C ASN A 83 5.69 -15.16 1.27
N GLN A 84 4.93 -16.25 1.19
CA GLN A 84 5.09 -17.25 0.15
C GLN A 84 4.80 -16.68 -1.25
N LYS A 85 3.69 -15.95 -1.40
CA LYS A 85 3.32 -15.30 -2.67
C LYS A 85 4.34 -14.24 -3.09
N ILE A 86 4.82 -13.43 -2.15
CA ILE A 86 5.87 -12.44 -2.41
C ILE A 86 7.13 -13.11 -2.94
N ARG A 87 7.59 -14.22 -2.34
CA ARG A 87 8.79 -14.97 -2.81
C ARG A 87 8.62 -15.49 -4.22
N VAL A 88 7.47 -16.08 -4.55
CA VAL A 88 7.18 -16.58 -5.89
C VAL A 88 7.28 -15.45 -6.93
N LEU A 89 6.74 -14.27 -6.61
CA LEU A 89 6.84 -13.12 -7.50
C LEU A 89 8.26 -12.54 -7.54
N ALA A 90 8.97 -12.53 -6.42
CA ALA A 90 10.36 -12.09 -6.35
C ALA A 90 11.26 -12.96 -7.25
N GLU A 91 11.08 -14.27 -7.21
CA GLU A 91 11.76 -15.21 -8.11
C GLU A 91 11.38 -14.98 -9.58
N LYS A 92 10.08 -14.82 -9.88
CA LYS A 92 9.59 -14.55 -11.22
C LYS A 92 10.19 -13.30 -11.86
N TYR A 93 10.31 -12.24 -11.08
CA TYR A 93 10.85 -10.94 -11.53
C TYR A 93 12.36 -10.80 -11.34
N GLY A 94 13.02 -11.73 -10.66
CA GLY A 94 14.46 -11.69 -10.36
C GLY A 94 14.84 -10.55 -9.40
N VAL A 95 13.98 -10.25 -8.43
CA VAL A 95 14.14 -9.13 -7.48
C VAL A 95 13.95 -9.60 -6.03
N SER A 96 14.11 -8.69 -5.07
CA SER A 96 13.90 -9.01 -3.64
C SER A 96 12.42 -8.92 -3.23
N ASP A 97 12.08 -9.56 -2.11
CA ASP A 97 10.77 -9.47 -1.47
C ASP A 97 10.39 -8.01 -1.16
N THR A 98 11.36 -7.21 -0.72
CA THR A 98 11.20 -5.77 -0.49
C THR A 98 10.76 -5.05 -1.77
N THR A 99 11.34 -5.41 -2.90
CA THR A 99 11.01 -4.83 -4.21
C THR A 99 9.56 -5.14 -4.60
N ILE A 100 9.10 -6.39 -4.42
CA ILE A 100 7.71 -6.76 -4.72
C ILE A 100 6.73 -6.02 -3.83
N ALA A 101 6.99 -5.97 -2.52
CA ALA A 101 6.12 -5.24 -1.59
C ALA A 101 6.03 -3.74 -1.90
N ALA A 102 7.13 -3.13 -2.33
CA ALA A 102 7.15 -1.74 -2.78
C ALA A 102 6.40 -1.56 -4.11
N ALA A 103 6.60 -2.47 -5.08
CA ALA A 103 5.92 -2.46 -6.37
C ALA A 103 4.40 -2.59 -6.24
N TRP A 104 3.92 -3.34 -5.23
CA TRP A 104 2.50 -3.46 -4.95
C TRP A 104 1.85 -2.10 -4.64
N ILE A 105 2.50 -1.26 -3.83
CA ILE A 105 2.02 0.09 -3.51
C ILE A 105 2.06 0.99 -4.75
N LEU A 106 3.18 0.98 -5.47
CA LEU A 106 3.37 1.81 -6.67
C LEU A 106 2.44 1.43 -7.82
N ARG A 107 1.96 0.17 -7.86
CA ARG A 107 1.03 -0.32 -8.88
C ARG A 107 -0.35 0.30 -8.78
N HIS A 108 -0.73 0.83 -7.61
CA HIS A 108 -2.05 1.42 -7.41
C HIS A 108 -2.25 2.67 -8.29
N PRO A 109 -3.41 2.81 -8.97
CA PRO A 109 -3.65 3.89 -9.95
C PRO A 109 -3.74 5.31 -9.34
N ALA A 110 -3.66 5.45 -8.03
CA ALA A 110 -3.59 6.75 -7.35
C ALA A 110 -2.20 7.38 -7.37
N ASN A 111 -1.22 6.82 -8.11
CA ASN A 111 0.15 7.34 -8.21
C ASN A 111 0.80 7.61 -6.84
N MET A 112 0.73 6.63 -5.95
CA MET A 112 1.28 6.74 -4.60
C MET A 112 2.81 6.79 -4.61
N GLN A 113 3.37 7.48 -3.64
CA GLN A 113 4.81 7.49 -3.36
C GLN A 113 5.11 6.72 -2.08
N LEU A 114 6.26 6.05 -2.02
CA LEU A 114 6.73 5.45 -0.77
C LEU A 114 7.55 6.44 0.05
N VAL A 115 7.27 6.46 1.35
CA VAL A 115 8.12 7.14 2.34
C VAL A 115 8.90 6.07 3.10
N THR A 116 10.22 6.09 2.95
CA THR A 116 11.10 5.12 3.60
C THR A 116 11.97 5.77 4.65
N GLY A 117 12.10 5.14 5.82
CA GLY A 117 12.96 5.58 6.92
C GLY A 117 14.27 4.78 7.01
N THR A 118 14.62 3.97 6.01
CA THR A 118 15.84 3.17 6.05
C THR A 118 17.07 3.97 5.67
N ALA A 119 18.16 3.78 6.42
CA ALA A 119 19.50 4.27 6.06
C ALA A 119 20.35 3.18 5.35
N SER A 120 19.81 1.99 5.15
CA SER A 120 20.53 0.89 4.47
C SER A 120 20.54 1.12 2.96
N GLU A 121 21.73 1.31 2.40
CA GLU A 121 21.92 1.46 0.95
C GLU A 121 21.33 0.26 0.17
N LYS A 122 21.51 -0.96 0.67
CA LYS A 122 20.94 -2.17 0.07
C LYS A 122 19.42 -2.06 -0.04
N ARG A 123 18.74 -1.74 1.07
CA ARG A 123 17.28 -1.60 1.08
C ARG A 123 16.80 -0.46 0.19
N LEU A 124 17.51 0.66 0.14
CA LEU A 124 17.17 1.76 -0.76
C LEU A 124 17.23 1.31 -2.22
N LYS A 125 18.27 0.58 -2.63
CA LYS A 125 18.38 0.03 -3.98
C LYS A 125 17.24 -0.94 -4.30
N GLU A 126 16.86 -1.80 -3.37
CA GLU A 126 15.73 -2.72 -3.50
C GLU A 126 14.39 -1.98 -3.68
N ILE A 127 14.15 -0.93 -2.89
CA ILE A 127 12.94 -0.10 -2.99
C ILE A 127 12.91 0.66 -4.32
N ILE A 128 14.02 1.26 -4.74
CA ILE A 128 14.12 1.99 -6.01
C ILE A 128 13.90 1.05 -7.21
N ALA A 129 14.36 -0.19 -7.14
CA ALA A 129 14.15 -1.19 -8.18
C ALA A 129 12.65 -1.45 -8.44
N ALA A 130 11.78 -1.23 -7.45
CA ALA A 130 10.34 -1.38 -7.60
C ALA A 130 9.73 -0.45 -8.67
N CYS A 131 10.35 0.69 -8.97
CA CYS A 131 9.90 1.59 -10.02
C CYS A 131 9.96 0.97 -11.42
N ASN A 132 10.75 -0.10 -11.60
CA ASN A 132 10.87 -0.82 -12.86
C ASN A 132 10.00 -2.09 -12.91
N ILE A 133 9.25 -2.39 -11.85
CA ILE A 133 8.39 -3.58 -11.75
C ILE A 133 6.93 -3.15 -11.90
N THR A 134 6.25 -3.74 -12.88
CA THR A 134 4.81 -3.56 -13.05
C THR A 134 4.12 -4.89 -12.78
N LEU A 135 3.56 -5.05 -11.59
CA LEU A 135 2.74 -6.20 -11.26
C LEU A 135 1.49 -6.23 -12.14
N THR A 136 1.05 -7.41 -12.56
CA THR A 136 -0.25 -7.55 -13.22
C THR A 136 -1.37 -7.25 -12.24
N ARG A 137 -2.58 -7.09 -12.76
CA ARG A 137 -3.77 -6.89 -11.91
C ARG A 137 -4.02 -8.12 -11.04
N GLU A 138 -3.87 -9.31 -11.60
CA GLU A 138 -4.04 -10.59 -10.92
C GLU A 138 -3.03 -10.73 -9.77
N GLU A 139 -1.76 -10.48 -10.02
CA GLU A 139 -0.70 -10.52 -8.99
C GLU A 139 -0.96 -9.54 -7.84
N TRP A 140 -1.45 -8.34 -8.17
CA TRP A 140 -1.80 -7.34 -7.16
C TRP A 140 -2.91 -7.85 -6.23
N TYR A 141 -3.97 -8.43 -6.80
CA TYR A 141 -5.08 -9.00 -6.03
C TYR A 141 -4.71 -10.29 -5.29
N GLU A 142 -3.83 -11.12 -5.84
CA GLU A 142 -3.31 -12.30 -5.14
C GLU A 142 -2.58 -11.92 -3.84
N LEU A 143 -1.77 -10.88 -3.87
CA LEU A 143 -1.11 -10.36 -2.67
C LEU A 143 -2.10 -9.74 -1.68
N TYR A 144 -3.11 -9.04 -2.16
CA TYR A 144 -4.18 -8.46 -1.36
C TYR A 144 -4.96 -9.55 -0.58
N LEU A 145 -5.36 -10.62 -1.29
CA LEU A 145 -6.05 -11.77 -0.70
C LEU A 145 -5.17 -12.52 0.30
N ALA A 146 -3.89 -12.76 -0.04
CA ALA A 146 -2.94 -13.46 0.82
C ALA A 146 -2.63 -12.69 2.12
N ALA A 147 -2.87 -11.38 2.15
CA ALA A 147 -2.82 -10.57 3.36
C ALA A 147 -4.08 -10.70 4.25
N GLY A 148 -5.08 -11.48 3.81
CA GLY A 148 -6.32 -11.73 4.54
C GLY A 148 -7.44 -10.73 4.25
N HIS A 149 -7.30 -9.89 3.21
CA HIS A 149 -8.35 -8.97 2.81
C HIS A 149 -9.37 -9.67 1.92
N PRO A 150 -10.67 -9.57 2.22
CA PRO A 150 -11.71 -10.16 1.38
C PRO A 150 -11.88 -9.39 0.06
N LEU A 151 -12.37 -10.11 -0.95
CA LEU A 151 -12.93 -9.52 -2.16
C LEU A 151 -14.41 -9.90 -2.27
N PRO A 152 -15.23 -9.09 -2.93
CA PRO A 152 -16.64 -9.42 -3.17
C PRO A 152 -16.80 -10.70 -4.00
#